data_3004bbd21a7047036402c261fda69b43
#
_entry.id   3004bbd21a7047036402c261fda69b43
#
_cell.length_a   1.000
_cell.length_b   1.000
_cell.length_c   1.000
_cell.angle_alpha   90.00
_cell.angle_beta   90.00
_cell.angle_gamma   90.00
#
_symmetry.space_group_name_H-M   'P 1'
#
loop_
_entity.id
_entity.type
_entity.pdbx_description
1 polymer ?
#
loop_
_entity_poly.entity_id
_entity_poly.type
_entity_poly.pdbx_seq_one_letter_code
_entity_poly.pdbx_strand_id
1 'polypeptide(L)'
;TVIRDKEALPIGKAMEHIYKHIDQAKGCILASDYDYPGRYSRWDIGFVDPPLEMVSLGRQFELRALNRRGILLLGMLREAVTGHPHVAECQVREDAITGQVLPMPGDFPEEQRSKQPSIFSVLRAICDHMACPDEYLSMFGAFGYDLVFQFEPIRTKHDRSRARKDCHLFLPDRVEAIDHQKQQAFRLSYEFVGPDGRSTEGIPVEGERHKLPPRSITSTDIECDHQEGEYAGKVEQIRQGCKQGDFFEVVLSQVFKVKCGYWPTEIFGRLRKNNPSPYDFLINLGDEQLIGASPEMYVRVDGIEVETSPISGTVRRGGSPMKDAEQILTLLSSKKDESELTMCTDVDRNDKSRVCRPER
;
A
#
# COMPACT_ATOMS: atom_id res chain seq x y z
N THR A 1 14.80 -22.34 0.75
CA THR A 1 15.67 -21.63 1.71
C THR A 1 15.98 -20.24 1.19
N VAL A 2 15.96 -19.25 2.07
CA VAL A 2 16.32 -17.86 1.78
C VAL A 2 17.67 -17.56 2.45
N ILE A 3 18.61 -17.01 1.69
CA ILE A 3 19.92 -16.57 2.19
C ILE A 3 19.94 -15.06 2.09
N ARG A 4 20.26 -14.39 3.19
CA ARG A 4 20.35 -12.93 3.26
C ARG A 4 21.79 -12.48 3.37
N ASP A 5 22.16 -11.52 2.54
CA ASP A 5 23.35 -10.69 2.72
C ASP A 5 22.97 -9.28 3.17
N LYS A 6 23.78 -8.69 4.04
CA LYS A 6 23.56 -7.34 4.57
C LYS A 6 24.85 -6.51 4.43
N GLU A 7 24.79 -5.53 3.55
CA GLU A 7 25.85 -4.55 3.29
C GLU A 7 25.54 -3.23 4.00
N ALA A 8 26.46 -2.73 4.82
CA ALA A 8 26.33 -1.39 5.40
C ALA A 8 26.58 -0.32 4.33
N LEU A 9 25.73 0.69 4.28
CA LEU A 9 25.84 1.83 3.37
C LEU A 9 26.11 3.13 4.14
N PRO A 10 26.82 4.09 3.57
CA PRO A 10 26.81 5.45 4.07
C PRO A 10 25.41 6.05 3.95
N ILE A 11 24.89 6.66 5.00
CA ILE A 11 23.51 7.22 5.01
C ILE A 11 23.30 8.17 3.83
N GLY A 12 24.25 9.05 3.54
CA GLY A 12 24.13 10.01 2.43
C GLY A 12 24.21 9.40 1.03
N LYS A 13 24.47 8.08 0.91
CA LYS A 13 24.47 7.34 -0.37
C LYS A 13 23.38 6.29 -0.46
N ALA A 14 22.75 5.97 0.66
CA ALA A 14 21.62 5.07 0.68
C ALA A 14 20.48 5.65 -0.14
N MET A 15 19.76 4.81 -0.84
CA MET A 15 18.66 5.16 -1.73
C MET A 15 19.04 5.91 -3.03
N GLU A 16 20.29 6.36 -3.22
CA GLU A 16 20.69 7.07 -4.46
C GLU A 16 20.42 6.24 -5.71
N HIS A 17 20.71 4.94 -5.66
CA HIS A 17 20.45 4.04 -6.77
C HIS A 17 18.95 3.96 -7.08
N ILE A 18 18.13 3.92 -6.06
CA ILE A 18 16.67 3.81 -6.20
C ILE A 18 16.10 5.11 -6.80
N TYR A 19 16.44 6.26 -6.22
CA TYR A 19 16.00 7.57 -6.76
C TYR A 19 16.43 7.79 -8.22
N LYS A 20 17.59 7.30 -8.61
CA LYS A 20 18.09 7.42 -9.98
C LYS A 20 17.27 6.61 -10.99
N HIS A 21 16.63 5.53 -10.58
CA HIS A 21 16.03 4.56 -11.48
C HIS A 21 14.51 4.42 -11.36
N ILE A 22 13.92 4.80 -10.25
CA ILE A 22 12.50 4.55 -9.96
C ILE A 22 11.54 5.24 -10.94
N ASP A 23 11.92 6.36 -11.53
CA ASP A 23 11.10 6.99 -12.58
C ASP A 23 10.95 6.12 -13.83
N GLN A 24 11.89 5.19 -14.07
CA GLN A 24 11.96 4.35 -15.27
C GLN A 24 11.77 2.85 -14.98
N ALA A 25 11.74 2.47 -13.71
CA ALA A 25 11.69 1.08 -13.27
C ALA A 25 10.55 0.88 -12.28
N LYS A 26 9.93 -0.30 -12.30
CA LYS A 26 9.05 -0.72 -11.22
C LYS A 26 9.81 -0.71 -9.90
N GLY A 27 9.16 -0.24 -8.86
CA GLY A 27 9.79 -0.12 -7.55
C GLY A 27 8.96 0.68 -6.56
N CYS A 28 9.52 0.85 -5.38
CA CYS A 28 8.84 1.51 -4.26
C CYS A 28 9.85 2.29 -3.42
N ILE A 29 9.42 3.44 -2.95
CA ILE A 29 10.03 4.21 -1.86
C ILE A 29 8.95 4.46 -0.82
N LEU A 30 9.19 4.03 0.40
CA LEU A 30 8.39 4.36 1.59
C LEU A 30 9.30 5.16 2.51
N ALA A 31 8.87 6.34 2.91
CA ALA A 31 9.67 7.25 3.72
C ALA A 31 8.86 7.84 4.87
N SER A 32 9.55 8.35 5.88
CA SER A 32 8.94 8.99 7.02
C SER A 32 9.66 10.30 7.32
N ASP A 33 8.99 11.41 7.03
CA ASP A 33 9.56 12.76 7.17
C ASP A 33 9.05 13.53 8.39
N TYR A 34 8.05 13.00 9.08
CA TYR A 34 7.50 13.66 10.25
C TYR A 34 8.10 13.08 11.53
N ASP A 35 8.91 13.88 12.21
CA ASP A 35 9.48 13.52 13.51
C ASP A 35 8.54 13.94 14.64
N TYR A 36 7.81 12.97 15.17
CA TYR A 36 7.11 13.11 16.45
C TYR A 36 7.85 12.29 17.50
N PRO A 37 8.34 12.88 18.60
CA PRO A 37 9.15 12.16 19.59
C PRO A 37 8.56 10.83 19.99
N GLY A 38 9.22 9.74 19.56
CA GLY A 38 8.91 8.36 19.95
C GLY A 38 7.89 7.63 19.05
N ARG A 39 7.34 8.22 17.97
CA ARG A 39 6.25 7.55 17.25
C ARG A 39 6.45 7.24 15.77
N TYR A 40 6.95 8.12 14.92
CA TYR A 40 6.71 7.95 13.48
C TYR A 40 7.94 7.84 12.60
N SER A 41 8.94 8.67 12.74
CA SER A 41 10.05 8.67 11.83
C SER A 41 11.13 7.67 12.20
N ARG A 42 11.08 6.51 11.59
CA ARG A 42 12.15 5.54 11.77
C ARG A 42 12.77 5.09 10.47
N TRP A 43 11.95 4.79 9.46
CA TRP A 43 12.41 4.06 8.29
C TRP A 43 12.21 4.82 7.00
N ASP A 44 13.27 4.86 6.17
CA ASP A 44 13.12 4.94 4.73
C ASP A 44 13.47 3.57 4.16
N ILE A 45 12.59 3.01 3.33
CA ILE A 45 12.76 1.70 2.71
C ILE A 45 12.47 1.85 1.22
N GLY A 46 13.30 1.24 0.38
CA GLY A 46 13.03 1.27 -1.05
C GLY A 46 13.73 0.17 -1.83
N PHE A 47 13.24 -0.02 -3.04
CA PHE A 47 13.79 -0.94 -4.03
C PHE A 47 13.39 -0.53 -5.45
N VAL A 48 14.12 -1.04 -6.42
CA VAL A 48 13.78 -1.05 -7.84
C VAL A 48 14.07 -2.43 -8.41
N ASP A 49 13.48 -2.75 -9.57
CA ASP A 49 13.69 -4.01 -10.29
C ASP A 49 13.30 -5.26 -9.47
N PRO A 50 12.12 -5.29 -8.86
CA PRO A 50 11.69 -6.48 -8.13
C PRO A 50 11.56 -7.68 -9.10
N PRO A 51 11.92 -8.91 -8.67
CA PRO A 51 11.81 -10.10 -9.52
C PRO A 51 10.37 -10.56 -9.77
N LEU A 52 9.45 -10.30 -8.83
CA LEU A 52 8.06 -10.73 -8.91
C LEU A 52 7.08 -9.59 -8.64
N GLU A 53 5.95 -9.65 -9.35
CA GLU A 53 4.76 -8.86 -9.01
C GLU A 53 3.54 -9.77 -8.89
N MET A 54 2.61 -9.37 -8.03
CA MET A 54 1.27 -9.93 -7.93
C MET A 54 0.25 -8.85 -8.19
N VAL A 55 -0.65 -9.11 -9.14
CA VAL A 55 -1.76 -8.23 -9.49
C VAL A 55 -3.08 -8.96 -9.33
N SER A 56 -4.12 -8.28 -8.84
CA SER A 56 -5.45 -8.85 -8.80
C SER A 56 -6.54 -7.87 -9.24
N LEU A 57 -7.61 -8.44 -9.78
CA LEU A 57 -8.87 -7.74 -10.08
C LEU A 57 -10.03 -8.68 -9.73
N GLY A 58 -10.88 -8.28 -8.80
CA GLY A 58 -11.89 -9.16 -8.24
C GLY A 58 -11.23 -10.39 -7.64
N ARG A 59 -11.68 -11.57 -8.09
CA ARG A 59 -11.13 -12.85 -7.63
C ARG A 59 -10.05 -13.42 -8.53
N GLN A 60 -9.72 -12.75 -9.63
CA GLN A 60 -8.64 -13.15 -10.52
C GLN A 60 -7.32 -12.60 -10.02
N PHE A 61 -6.25 -13.35 -10.17
CA PHE A 61 -4.89 -12.93 -9.87
C PHE A 61 -3.91 -13.35 -10.95
N GLU A 62 -2.83 -12.60 -11.04
CA GLU A 62 -1.65 -12.94 -11.81
C GLU A 62 -0.42 -12.72 -10.95
N LEU A 63 0.40 -13.74 -10.81
CA LEU A 63 1.74 -13.69 -10.26
C LEU A 63 2.72 -13.79 -11.44
N ARG A 64 3.50 -12.72 -11.67
CA ARG A 64 4.33 -12.58 -12.86
C ARG A 64 5.80 -12.40 -12.50
N ALA A 65 6.67 -13.10 -13.22
CA ALA A 65 8.10 -12.85 -13.20
C ALA A 65 8.43 -11.59 -14.01
N LEU A 66 9.23 -10.71 -13.43
CA LEU A 66 9.68 -9.48 -14.09
C LEU A 66 11.11 -9.59 -14.65
N ASN A 67 11.82 -10.65 -14.28
CA ASN A 67 13.19 -10.93 -14.73
C ASN A 67 13.51 -12.43 -14.56
N ARG A 68 14.73 -12.82 -14.90
CA ARG A 68 15.17 -14.23 -14.79
C ARG A 68 15.12 -14.79 -13.37
N ARG A 69 15.39 -13.96 -12.37
CA ARG A 69 15.30 -14.36 -10.96
C ARG A 69 13.84 -14.67 -10.59
N GLY A 70 12.91 -13.84 -11.10
CA GLY A 70 11.48 -14.06 -10.94
C GLY A 70 10.96 -15.37 -11.54
N ILE A 71 11.50 -15.82 -12.67
CA ILE A 71 11.14 -17.12 -13.28
C ILE A 71 11.46 -18.28 -12.32
N LEU A 72 12.62 -18.22 -11.65
CA LEU A 72 12.97 -19.23 -10.63
C LEU A 72 12.05 -19.17 -9.42
N LEU A 73 11.74 -17.95 -8.95
CA LEU A 73 10.84 -17.75 -7.82
C LEU A 73 9.43 -18.24 -8.13
N LEU A 74 8.91 -18.03 -9.35
CA LEU A 74 7.63 -18.59 -9.80
C LEU A 74 7.64 -20.11 -9.72
N GLY A 75 8.76 -20.75 -10.17
CA GLY A 75 8.92 -22.19 -10.07
C GLY A 75 8.84 -22.71 -8.63
N MET A 76 9.43 -21.97 -7.68
CA MET A 76 9.38 -22.31 -6.25
C MET A 76 7.98 -22.14 -5.64
N LEU A 77 7.26 -21.09 -6.05
CA LEU A 77 5.92 -20.76 -5.54
C LEU A 77 4.80 -21.59 -6.19
N ARG A 78 5.11 -22.25 -7.29
CA ARG A 78 4.10 -22.94 -8.13
C ARG A 78 3.17 -23.84 -7.32
N GLU A 79 3.73 -24.79 -6.58
CA GLU A 79 2.92 -25.76 -5.82
C GLU A 79 2.12 -25.09 -4.70
N ALA A 80 2.72 -24.12 -4.01
CA ALA A 80 2.04 -23.39 -2.93
C ALA A 80 0.82 -22.63 -3.43
N VAL A 81 0.89 -22.05 -4.64
CA VAL A 81 -0.21 -21.27 -5.22
C VAL A 81 -1.23 -22.19 -5.92
N THR A 82 -0.79 -23.12 -6.78
CA THR A 82 -1.71 -23.95 -7.58
C THR A 82 -2.38 -25.04 -6.76
N GLY A 83 -1.74 -25.52 -5.69
CA GLY A 83 -2.26 -26.51 -4.75
C GLY A 83 -3.08 -25.92 -3.60
N HIS A 84 -3.23 -24.59 -3.54
CA HIS A 84 -3.95 -23.96 -2.43
C HIS A 84 -5.46 -24.27 -2.50
N PRO A 85 -6.11 -24.72 -1.40
CA PRO A 85 -7.51 -25.15 -1.39
C PRO A 85 -8.51 -24.06 -1.76
N HIS A 86 -8.13 -22.79 -1.66
CA HIS A 86 -8.97 -21.65 -2.04
C HIS A 86 -8.80 -21.21 -3.49
N VAL A 87 -7.94 -21.86 -4.26
CA VAL A 87 -7.71 -21.55 -5.67
C VAL A 87 -8.48 -22.53 -6.54
N ALA A 88 -9.34 -22.01 -7.42
CA ALA A 88 -10.21 -22.83 -8.26
C ALA A 88 -9.50 -23.33 -9.52
N GLU A 89 -8.88 -22.40 -10.24
CA GLU A 89 -8.25 -22.64 -11.54
C GLU A 89 -6.93 -21.88 -11.62
N CYS A 90 -5.92 -22.55 -12.17
CA CYS A 90 -4.63 -21.95 -12.46
C CYS A 90 -4.17 -22.32 -13.86
N GLN A 91 -3.60 -21.32 -14.54
CA GLN A 91 -2.81 -21.52 -15.74
C GLN A 91 -1.35 -21.14 -15.41
N VAL A 92 -0.45 -22.07 -15.67
CA VAL A 92 0.97 -21.88 -15.42
C VAL A 92 1.69 -21.70 -16.74
N ARG A 93 2.33 -20.56 -16.90
CA ARG A 93 3.29 -20.25 -17.97
C ARG A 93 4.69 -20.20 -17.40
N GLU A 94 5.68 -20.05 -18.23
CA GLU A 94 7.07 -19.90 -17.81
C GLU A 94 7.26 -18.62 -16.97
N ASP A 95 6.60 -17.53 -17.37
CA ASP A 95 6.74 -16.20 -16.81
C ASP A 95 5.58 -15.75 -15.90
N ALA A 96 4.52 -16.57 -15.78
CA ALA A 96 3.35 -16.19 -14.99
C ALA A 96 2.53 -17.38 -14.49
N ILE A 97 1.91 -17.19 -13.34
CA ILE A 97 0.82 -18.02 -12.82
C ILE A 97 -0.42 -17.14 -12.75
N THR A 98 -1.43 -17.47 -13.54
CA THR A 98 -2.74 -16.81 -13.47
C THR A 98 -3.76 -17.76 -12.87
N GLY A 99 -4.69 -17.23 -12.10
CA GLY A 99 -5.69 -18.07 -11.45
C GLY A 99 -6.88 -17.27 -10.93
N GLN A 100 -7.82 -18.02 -10.37
CA GLN A 100 -9.00 -17.47 -9.76
C GLN A 100 -9.21 -18.09 -8.37
N VAL A 101 -9.51 -17.25 -7.41
CA VAL A 101 -9.88 -17.67 -6.06
C VAL A 101 -11.36 -18.09 -6.04
N LEU A 102 -11.67 -19.15 -5.31
CA LEU A 102 -13.03 -19.63 -5.11
C LEU A 102 -13.97 -18.53 -4.63
N PRO A 103 -15.25 -18.57 -5.01
CA PRO A 103 -16.23 -17.65 -4.44
C PRO A 103 -16.35 -17.90 -2.93
N MET A 104 -16.73 -16.86 -2.22
CA MET A 104 -17.02 -16.96 -0.79
C MET A 104 -18.29 -17.83 -0.61
N PRO A 105 -18.31 -18.81 0.34
CA PRO A 105 -19.52 -19.56 0.65
C PRO A 105 -20.65 -18.62 1.09
N GLY A 106 -21.89 -19.04 0.85
CA GLY A 106 -23.06 -18.21 1.14
C GLY A 106 -23.41 -18.09 2.62
N ASP A 107 -22.92 -19.01 3.45
CA ASP A 107 -23.26 -19.04 4.88
C ASP A 107 -22.05 -19.45 5.71
N PHE A 108 -21.63 -18.57 6.62
CA PHE A 108 -20.54 -18.79 7.58
C PHE A 108 -20.66 -17.80 8.74
N PRO A 109 -20.17 -18.15 9.95
CA PRO A 109 -20.08 -17.22 11.07
C PRO A 109 -19.19 -16.01 10.77
N GLU A 110 -19.57 -14.85 11.24
CA GLU A 110 -18.85 -13.57 11.00
C GLU A 110 -17.37 -13.66 11.41
N GLU A 111 -17.06 -14.35 12.49
CA GLU A 111 -15.69 -14.55 13.01
C GLU A 111 -14.82 -15.39 12.05
N GLN A 112 -15.43 -16.04 11.06
CA GLN A 112 -14.73 -16.80 10.04
C GLN A 112 -14.57 -16.04 8.72
N ARG A 113 -15.08 -14.81 8.61
CA ARG A 113 -15.03 -14.02 7.38
C ARG A 113 -13.59 -13.86 6.85
N SER A 114 -12.64 -13.55 7.73
CA SER A 114 -11.23 -13.38 7.35
C SER A 114 -10.53 -14.66 6.87
N LYS A 115 -11.13 -15.83 7.14
CA LYS A 115 -10.63 -17.14 6.71
C LYS A 115 -11.23 -17.61 5.39
N GLN A 116 -12.24 -16.91 4.89
CA GLN A 116 -12.90 -17.26 3.64
C GLN A 116 -11.98 -17.04 2.42
N PRO A 117 -12.25 -17.75 1.30
CA PRO A 117 -11.47 -17.60 0.08
C PRO A 117 -11.43 -16.13 -0.38
N SER A 118 -10.23 -15.60 -0.56
CA SER A 118 -9.99 -14.24 -1.05
C SER A 118 -8.59 -14.16 -1.64
N ILE A 119 -8.26 -13.05 -2.27
CA ILE A 119 -6.89 -12.78 -2.76
C ILE A 119 -5.85 -12.90 -1.64
N PHE A 120 -6.23 -12.59 -0.40
CA PHE A 120 -5.34 -12.78 0.76
C PHE A 120 -4.96 -14.25 0.99
N SER A 121 -5.74 -15.22 0.51
CA SER A 121 -5.34 -16.63 0.57
C SER A 121 -4.10 -16.91 -0.27
N VAL A 122 -4.03 -16.32 -1.46
CA VAL A 122 -2.85 -16.42 -2.34
C VAL A 122 -1.66 -15.66 -1.73
N LEU A 123 -1.89 -14.46 -1.19
CA LEU A 123 -0.84 -13.69 -0.53
C LEU A 123 -0.24 -14.45 0.65
N ARG A 124 -1.09 -15.05 1.51
CA ARG A 124 -0.61 -15.88 2.63
C ARG A 124 0.20 -17.08 2.14
N ALA A 125 -0.27 -17.78 1.10
CA ALA A 125 0.49 -18.90 0.54
C ALA A 125 1.88 -18.49 0.04
N ILE A 126 2.00 -17.31 -0.57
CA ILE A 126 3.30 -16.75 -0.99
C ILE A 126 4.15 -16.43 0.23
N CYS A 127 3.61 -15.68 1.19
CA CYS A 127 4.33 -15.28 2.40
C CYS A 127 4.79 -16.49 3.24
N ASP A 128 3.91 -17.47 3.44
CA ASP A 128 4.22 -18.68 4.21
C ASP A 128 5.32 -19.52 3.52
N HIS A 129 5.26 -19.63 2.19
CA HIS A 129 6.28 -20.37 1.43
C HIS A 129 7.64 -19.68 1.44
N MET A 130 7.65 -18.34 1.43
CA MET A 130 8.86 -17.50 1.47
C MET A 130 9.27 -17.11 2.89
N ALA A 131 8.58 -17.60 3.92
CA ALA A 131 8.83 -17.24 5.30
C ALA A 131 10.31 -17.43 5.68
N CYS A 132 10.92 -16.38 6.17
CA CYS A 132 12.23 -16.39 6.78
C CYS A 132 12.21 -15.44 8.00
N PRO A 133 13.13 -15.59 8.95
CA PRO A 133 13.19 -14.74 10.13
C PRO A 133 13.75 -13.34 9.83
N ASP A 134 13.32 -12.74 8.73
CA ASP A 134 13.72 -11.41 8.28
C ASP A 134 12.52 -10.52 8.01
N GLU A 135 12.37 -9.49 8.80
CA GLU A 135 11.27 -8.53 8.73
C GLU A 135 11.25 -7.67 7.45
N TYR A 136 12.37 -7.60 6.71
CA TYR A 136 12.46 -6.81 5.47
C TYR A 136 12.13 -7.60 4.21
N LEU A 137 12.10 -8.93 4.26
CA LEU A 137 11.59 -9.74 3.15
C LEU A 137 10.09 -9.76 3.19
N SER A 138 9.48 -8.93 2.40
CA SER A 138 8.04 -8.67 2.44
C SER A 138 7.50 -8.32 1.06
N MET A 139 6.17 -8.28 0.93
CA MET A 139 5.54 -7.76 -0.27
C MET A 139 5.19 -6.28 -0.08
N PHE A 140 5.53 -5.46 -1.06
CA PHE A 140 5.36 -4.01 -1.04
C PHE A 140 4.51 -3.55 -2.23
N GLY A 141 3.64 -2.59 -2.03
CA GLY A 141 2.82 -2.04 -3.10
C GLY A 141 1.55 -1.39 -2.59
N ALA A 142 0.44 -1.62 -3.29
CA ALA A 142 -0.82 -0.97 -2.97
C ALA A 142 -2.01 -1.93 -3.04
N PHE A 143 -2.97 -1.70 -2.13
CA PHE A 143 -4.30 -2.28 -2.16
C PHE A 143 -5.31 -1.21 -2.60
N GLY A 144 -6.16 -1.54 -3.57
CA GLY A 144 -7.27 -0.70 -3.97
C GLY A 144 -8.45 -0.85 -3.01
N TYR A 145 -9.22 0.22 -2.84
CA TYR A 145 -10.42 0.21 -2.01
C TYR A 145 -11.42 -0.88 -2.43
N ASP A 146 -11.57 -1.12 -3.72
CA ASP A 146 -12.52 -2.09 -4.29
C ASP A 146 -12.23 -3.56 -3.89
N LEU A 147 -11.09 -3.83 -3.24
CA LEU A 147 -10.79 -5.13 -2.65
C LEU A 147 -11.85 -5.55 -1.61
N VAL A 148 -12.52 -4.58 -0.99
CA VAL A 148 -13.62 -4.81 -0.04
C VAL A 148 -14.75 -5.63 -0.66
N PHE A 149 -15.01 -5.53 -1.97
CA PHE A 149 -16.05 -6.29 -2.66
C PHE A 149 -15.83 -7.80 -2.71
N GLN A 150 -14.67 -8.27 -2.29
CA GLN A 150 -14.46 -9.70 -2.07
C GLN A 150 -15.13 -10.20 -0.78
N PHE A 151 -15.35 -9.32 0.17
CA PHE A 151 -15.93 -9.60 1.49
C PHE A 151 -17.35 -9.09 1.63
N GLU A 152 -17.65 -7.96 0.99
CA GLU A 152 -18.97 -7.33 0.99
C GLU A 152 -19.56 -7.38 -0.42
N PRO A 153 -20.44 -8.34 -0.71
CA PRO A 153 -21.04 -8.49 -2.03
C PRO A 153 -22.06 -7.38 -2.28
N ILE A 154 -21.61 -6.30 -2.88
CA ILE A 154 -22.43 -5.14 -3.25
C ILE A 154 -22.68 -5.16 -4.75
N ARG A 155 -23.92 -4.85 -5.17
CA ARG A 155 -24.24 -4.66 -6.57
C ARG A 155 -23.70 -3.31 -7.02
N THR A 156 -22.58 -3.32 -7.74
CA THR A 156 -22.01 -2.09 -8.32
C THR A 156 -22.88 -1.56 -9.46
N LYS A 157 -23.04 -0.23 -9.52
CA LYS A 157 -23.81 0.45 -10.60
C LYS A 157 -22.98 0.66 -11.87
N HIS A 158 -21.66 0.65 -11.74
CA HIS A 158 -20.73 0.89 -12.83
C HIS A 158 -19.86 -0.35 -13.05
N ASP A 159 -19.55 -0.61 -14.31
CA ASP A 159 -18.58 -1.63 -14.65
C ASP A 159 -17.20 -1.20 -14.17
N ARG A 160 -16.50 -2.12 -13.53
CA ARG A 160 -15.14 -1.88 -13.07
C ARG A 160 -14.21 -1.91 -14.26
N SER A 161 -13.48 -0.82 -14.49
CA SER A 161 -12.49 -0.75 -15.53
C SER A 161 -11.42 -1.83 -15.33
N ARG A 162 -11.10 -2.58 -16.40
CA ARG A 162 -10.01 -3.58 -16.37
C ARG A 162 -8.63 -2.96 -16.10
N ALA A 163 -8.48 -1.66 -16.26
CA ALA A 163 -7.26 -0.94 -15.92
C ALA A 163 -7.08 -0.73 -14.40
N ARG A 164 -8.15 -0.86 -13.61
CA ARG A 164 -8.08 -0.71 -12.15
C ARG A 164 -7.75 -2.06 -11.52
N LYS A 165 -6.66 -2.06 -10.73
CA LYS A 165 -6.21 -3.22 -9.98
C LYS A 165 -6.71 -3.11 -8.54
N ASP A 166 -7.14 -4.24 -7.96
CA ASP A 166 -7.52 -4.28 -6.53
C ASP A 166 -6.31 -4.48 -5.63
N CYS A 167 -5.27 -5.08 -6.19
CA CYS A 167 -4.02 -5.31 -5.50
C CYS A 167 -2.90 -5.28 -6.53
N HIS A 168 -1.81 -4.59 -6.23
CA HIS A 168 -0.57 -4.66 -6.99
C HIS A 168 0.60 -4.61 -6.02
N LEU A 169 1.27 -5.73 -5.86
CA LEU A 169 2.36 -5.92 -4.91
C LEU A 169 3.60 -6.46 -5.62
N PHE A 170 4.75 -6.11 -5.09
CA PHE A 170 6.06 -6.61 -5.50
C PHE A 170 6.69 -7.43 -4.38
N LEU A 171 7.39 -8.49 -4.74
CA LEU A 171 8.33 -9.19 -3.86
C LEU A 171 9.76 -8.79 -4.31
N PRO A 172 10.43 -7.87 -3.64
CA PRO A 172 11.79 -7.49 -3.96
C PRO A 172 12.80 -8.52 -3.41
N ASP A 173 13.92 -8.69 -4.11
CA ASP A 173 15.06 -9.47 -3.67
C ASP A 173 16.27 -8.59 -3.29
N ARG A 174 16.13 -7.28 -3.43
CA ARG A 174 17.07 -6.28 -2.95
C ARG A 174 16.31 -5.09 -2.38
N VAL A 175 16.62 -4.72 -1.15
CA VAL A 175 16.00 -3.62 -0.43
C VAL A 175 17.08 -2.74 0.17
N GLU A 176 16.97 -1.43 0.04
CA GLU A 176 17.78 -0.48 0.80
C GLU A 176 16.91 0.13 1.92
N ALA A 177 17.51 0.26 3.10
CA ALA A 177 16.83 0.82 4.26
C ALA A 177 17.73 1.79 5.03
N ILE A 178 17.11 2.86 5.54
CA ILE A 178 17.71 3.81 6.47
C ILE A 178 16.94 3.72 7.79
N ASP A 179 17.64 3.38 8.87
CA ASP A 179 17.11 3.49 10.24
C ASP A 179 17.54 4.85 10.81
N HIS A 180 16.62 5.81 10.78
CA HIS A 180 16.88 7.17 11.26
C HIS A 180 17.12 7.23 12.77
N GLN A 181 16.54 6.32 13.54
CA GLN A 181 16.76 6.26 14.99
C GLN A 181 18.15 5.76 15.34
N LYS A 182 18.61 4.72 14.63
CA LYS A 182 19.95 4.14 14.84
C LYS A 182 21.04 4.82 14.02
N GLN A 183 20.68 5.77 13.15
CA GLN A 183 21.60 6.44 12.23
C GLN A 183 22.43 5.43 11.41
N GLN A 184 21.74 4.43 10.86
CA GLN A 184 22.32 3.36 10.06
C GLN A 184 21.60 3.22 8.73
N ALA A 185 22.35 2.89 7.69
CA ALA A 185 21.78 2.53 6.41
C ALA A 185 22.43 1.24 5.91
N PHE A 186 21.64 0.44 5.20
CA PHE A 186 22.10 -0.85 4.70
C PHE A 186 21.31 -1.27 3.47
N ARG A 187 21.95 -2.15 2.69
CA ARG A 187 21.32 -2.91 1.60
C ARG A 187 21.17 -4.35 2.05
N LEU A 188 19.99 -4.91 1.84
CA LEU A 188 19.68 -6.32 2.00
C LEU A 188 19.53 -6.94 0.63
N SER A 189 20.21 -8.05 0.39
CA SER A 189 20.10 -8.85 -0.82
C SER A 189 19.72 -10.27 -0.43
N TYR A 190 18.74 -10.82 -1.16
CA TYR A 190 18.21 -12.15 -0.89
C TYR A 190 18.49 -13.09 -2.04
N GLU A 191 19.05 -14.26 -1.70
CA GLU A 191 19.19 -15.38 -2.62
C GLU A 191 18.21 -16.49 -2.21
N PHE A 192 17.52 -17.03 -3.18
CA PHE A 192 16.51 -18.05 -2.98
C PHE A 192 17.01 -19.38 -3.52
N VAL A 193 16.93 -20.43 -2.70
CA VAL A 193 17.33 -21.79 -3.06
C VAL A 193 16.10 -22.68 -2.97
N GLY A 194 15.71 -23.26 -4.10
CA GLY A 194 14.61 -24.20 -4.21
C GLY A 194 14.94 -25.59 -3.67
N PRO A 195 13.91 -26.42 -3.45
CA PRO A 195 14.07 -27.81 -3.02
C PRO A 195 14.89 -28.67 -4.01
N ASP A 196 14.84 -28.31 -5.29
CA ASP A 196 15.54 -28.96 -6.40
C ASP A 196 16.99 -28.48 -6.58
N GLY A 197 17.48 -27.61 -5.68
CA GLY A 197 18.83 -27.06 -5.70
C GLY A 197 19.03 -25.91 -6.68
N ARG A 198 18.03 -25.52 -7.45
CA ARG A 198 18.11 -24.27 -8.25
C ARG A 198 18.18 -23.08 -7.34
N SER A 199 18.99 -22.11 -7.71
CA SER A 199 19.25 -20.90 -6.92
C SER A 199 19.21 -19.65 -7.79
N THR A 200 18.86 -18.53 -7.19
CA THR A 200 19.01 -17.20 -7.82
C THR A 200 20.44 -16.70 -7.75
N GLU A 201 21.33 -17.36 -7.01
CA GLU A 201 22.74 -16.99 -6.87
C GLU A 201 23.43 -16.88 -8.23
N GLY A 202 24.19 -15.81 -8.43
CA GLY A 202 24.89 -15.53 -9.70
C GLY A 202 24.01 -15.01 -10.83
N ILE A 203 22.69 -14.91 -10.66
CA ILE A 203 21.82 -14.27 -11.64
C ILE A 203 21.76 -12.76 -11.33
N PRO A 204 22.09 -11.89 -12.31
CA PRO A 204 22.05 -10.45 -12.11
C PRO A 204 20.65 -9.95 -11.71
N VAL A 205 20.60 -8.95 -10.82
CA VAL A 205 19.40 -8.20 -10.54
C VAL A 205 19.23 -7.17 -11.65
N GLU A 206 18.33 -7.46 -12.57
CA GLU A 206 18.05 -6.63 -13.73
C GLU A 206 16.55 -6.39 -13.81
N GLY A 207 16.15 -5.24 -14.34
CA GLY A 207 14.75 -4.91 -14.57
C GLY A 207 14.58 -4.15 -15.89
N GLU A 208 13.35 -4.12 -16.36
CA GLU A 208 12.99 -3.34 -17.53
C GLU A 208 13.11 -1.84 -17.24
N ARG A 209 13.62 -1.09 -18.21
CA ARG A 209 13.66 0.38 -18.16
C ARG A 209 12.65 0.94 -19.15
N HIS A 210 11.62 1.56 -18.61
CA HIS A 210 10.68 2.29 -19.44
C HIS A 210 11.30 3.61 -19.90
N LYS A 211 11.11 3.93 -21.18
CA LYS A 211 11.48 5.27 -21.66
C LYS A 211 10.56 6.29 -20.98
N LEU A 212 11.19 7.24 -20.31
CA LEU A 212 10.44 8.39 -19.82
C LEU A 212 9.79 9.12 -21.00
N PRO A 213 8.50 9.46 -20.93
CA PRO A 213 7.89 10.28 -21.96
C PRO A 213 8.61 11.63 -22.03
N PRO A 214 8.65 12.29 -23.19
CA PRO A 214 9.21 13.63 -23.27
C PRO A 214 8.49 14.54 -22.30
N ARG A 215 9.22 15.43 -21.63
CA ARG A 215 8.62 16.40 -20.70
C ARG A 215 7.55 17.19 -21.44
N SER A 216 6.33 17.12 -20.96
CA SER A 216 5.24 17.96 -21.43
C SER A 216 5.28 19.32 -20.71
N ILE A 217 4.69 20.33 -21.33
CA ILE A 217 4.42 21.59 -20.63
C ILE A 217 3.34 21.28 -19.58
N THR A 218 3.56 21.64 -18.33
CA THR A 218 2.53 21.56 -17.30
C THR A 218 1.38 22.50 -17.69
N SER A 219 0.20 21.93 -17.86
CA SER A 219 -1.01 22.71 -18.17
C SER A 219 -1.52 23.39 -16.91
N THR A 220 -2.11 24.57 -17.08
CA THR A 220 -2.93 25.22 -16.05
C THR A 220 -4.40 24.76 -16.11
N ASP A 221 -4.77 24.04 -17.18
CA ASP A 221 -6.14 23.56 -17.36
C ASP A 221 -6.34 22.31 -16.50
N ILE A 222 -7.28 22.40 -15.59
CA ILE A 222 -7.65 21.33 -14.67
C ILE A 222 -9.00 20.78 -15.14
N GLU A 223 -9.03 19.51 -15.51
CA GLU A 223 -10.27 18.79 -15.78
C GLU A 223 -10.82 18.26 -14.45
N CYS A 224 -12.11 18.38 -14.25
CA CYS A 224 -12.82 17.85 -13.11
C CYS A 224 -13.94 16.90 -13.58
N ASP A 225 -14.19 15.83 -12.84
CA ASP A 225 -15.26 14.88 -13.13
C ASP A 225 -16.65 15.36 -12.70
N HIS A 226 -16.74 16.51 -12.03
CA HIS A 226 -17.98 17.17 -11.63
C HIS A 226 -18.13 18.51 -12.32
N GLN A 227 -19.37 18.88 -12.64
CA GLN A 227 -19.70 20.23 -13.08
C GLN A 227 -19.76 21.20 -11.89
N GLU A 228 -19.72 22.48 -12.17
CA GLU A 228 -19.84 23.52 -11.14
C GLU A 228 -21.14 23.34 -10.34
N GLY A 229 -21.03 23.31 -9.00
CA GLY A 229 -22.15 23.10 -8.09
C GLY A 229 -22.59 21.64 -7.89
N GLU A 230 -22.23 20.72 -8.76
CA GLU A 230 -22.65 19.31 -8.66
C GLU A 230 -22.13 18.64 -7.38
N TYR A 231 -20.85 18.86 -7.05
CA TYR A 231 -20.26 18.31 -5.81
C TYR A 231 -20.98 18.85 -4.55
N ALA A 232 -21.24 20.16 -4.50
CA ALA A 232 -21.97 20.78 -3.40
C ALA A 232 -23.38 20.22 -3.24
N GLY A 233 -24.08 19.97 -4.37
CA GLY A 233 -25.39 19.32 -4.37
C GLY A 233 -25.35 17.90 -3.80
N LYS A 234 -24.33 17.10 -4.15
CA LYS A 234 -24.13 15.75 -3.58
C LYS A 234 -23.84 15.81 -2.09
N VAL A 235 -23.02 16.77 -1.62
CA VAL A 235 -22.78 16.98 -0.18
C VAL A 235 -24.09 17.25 0.57
N GLU A 236 -24.97 18.09 0.02
CA GLU A 236 -26.26 18.37 0.70
C GLU A 236 -27.17 17.13 0.73
N GLN A 237 -27.20 16.31 -0.31
CA GLN A 237 -27.93 15.03 -0.30
C GLN A 237 -27.40 14.09 0.81
N ILE A 238 -26.07 13.98 0.95
CA ILE A 238 -25.45 13.16 2.00
C ILE A 238 -25.81 13.71 3.38
N ARG A 239 -25.76 15.04 3.58
CA ARG A 239 -26.17 15.67 4.85
C ARG A 239 -27.61 15.34 5.23
N GLN A 240 -28.51 15.26 4.27
CA GLN A 240 -29.89 14.83 4.54
C GLN A 240 -29.97 13.36 4.94
N GLY A 241 -29.24 12.46 4.27
CA GLY A 241 -29.15 11.05 4.65
C GLY A 241 -28.56 10.85 6.05
N CYS A 242 -27.52 11.60 6.43
CA CYS A 242 -27.00 11.58 7.79
C CYS A 242 -28.05 12.03 8.84
N LYS A 243 -28.83 13.08 8.54
CA LYS A 243 -29.92 13.52 9.44
C LYS A 243 -31.05 12.52 9.58
N GLN A 244 -31.27 11.68 8.56
CA GLN A 244 -32.27 10.62 8.57
C GLN A 244 -31.76 9.33 9.24
N GLY A 245 -30.45 9.25 9.51
CA GLY A 245 -29.83 8.08 10.10
C GLY A 245 -29.42 7.00 9.09
N ASP A 246 -29.46 7.32 7.79
CA ASP A 246 -29.03 6.38 6.73
C ASP A 246 -27.53 6.16 6.72
N PHE A 247 -26.76 7.18 7.14
CA PHE A 247 -25.29 7.16 7.15
C PHE A 247 -24.77 7.76 8.46
N PHE A 248 -23.68 7.19 8.96
CA PHE A 248 -22.88 7.78 10.03
C PHE A 248 -21.79 8.70 9.46
N GLU A 249 -21.11 8.20 8.41
CA GLU A 249 -20.04 8.90 7.72
C GLU A 249 -20.05 8.56 6.24
N VAL A 250 -19.72 9.52 5.40
CA VAL A 250 -19.57 9.33 3.95
C VAL A 250 -18.37 10.16 3.47
N VAL A 251 -17.46 9.52 2.77
CA VAL A 251 -16.37 10.19 2.06
C VAL A 251 -16.75 10.37 0.60
N LEU A 252 -17.13 11.59 0.23
CA LEU A 252 -17.40 11.97 -1.15
C LEU A 252 -16.11 12.36 -1.85
N SER A 253 -15.79 11.73 -2.98
CA SER A 253 -14.59 12.00 -3.74
C SER A 253 -14.87 12.78 -5.03
N GLN A 254 -13.85 13.51 -5.48
CA GLN A 254 -13.84 14.25 -6.72
C GLN A 254 -12.47 14.06 -7.39
N VAL A 255 -12.46 13.87 -8.71
CA VAL A 255 -11.24 13.63 -9.47
C VAL A 255 -10.85 14.87 -10.24
N PHE A 256 -9.62 15.32 -10.05
CA PHE A 256 -8.99 16.37 -10.83
C PHE A 256 -7.88 15.79 -11.69
N LYS A 257 -7.82 16.19 -12.96
CA LYS A 257 -6.79 15.76 -13.91
C LYS A 257 -6.08 16.98 -14.46
N VAL A 258 -4.75 16.89 -14.49
CA VAL A 258 -3.90 17.93 -15.04
C VAL A 258 -2.72 17.30 -15.80
N LYS A 259 -2.32 17.88 -16.93
CA LYS A 259 -1.08 17.49 -17.58
C LYS A 259 0.10 17.98 -16.75
N CYS A 260 0.95 17.04 -16.33
CA CYS A 260 2.10 17.33 -15.49
C CYS A 260 3.40 17.10 -16.27
N GLY A 261 4.30 18.07 -16.25
CA GLY A 261 5.62 18.02 -16.91
C GLY A 261 6.76 17.62 -15.99
N TYR A 262 6.46 17.19 -14.76
CA TYR A 262 7.47 16.79 -13.79
C TYR A 262 7.57 15.27 -13.70
N TRP A 263 8.76 14.78 -13.37
CA TRP A 263 8.97 13.36 -13.06
C TRP A 263 8.39 13.01 -11.68
N PRO A 264 8.00 11.75 -11.47
CA PRO A 264 7.49 11.29 -10.18
C PRO A 264 8.39 11.64 -9.00
N THR A 265 9.71 11.47 -9.13
CA THR A 265 10.68 11.83 -8.09
C THR A 265 10.72 13.34 -7.80
N GLU A 266 10.53 14.20 -8.80
CA GLU A 266 10.46 15.65 -8.60
C GLU A 266 9.19 16.06 -7.84
N ILE A 267 8.06 15.42 -8.17
CA ILE A 267 6.78 15.62 -7.47
C ILE A 267 6.91 15.15 -6.02
N PHE A 268 7.45 13.96 -5.83
CA PHE A 268 7.65 13.35 -4.51
C PHE A 268 8.56 14.22 -3.63
N GLY A 269 9.70 14.69 -4.16
CA GLY A 269 10.60 15.57 -3.42
C GLY A 269 9.97 16.92 -3.02
N ARG A 270 9.08 17.47 -3.86
CA ARG A 270 8.32 18.68 -3.51
C ARG A 270 7.24 18.39 -2.47
N LEU A 271 6.57 17.26 -2.59
CA LEU A 271 5.53 16.85 -1.64
C LEU A 271 6.11 16.67 -0.25
N ARG A 272 7.19 15.89 -0.11
CA ARG A 272 7.91 15.68 1.15
C ARG A 272 8.33 17.00 1.81
N LYS A 273 8.86 17.93 1.01
CA LYS A 273 9.28 19.25 1.54
C LYS A 273 8.13 20.12 2.01
N ASN A 274 7.00 20.09 1.29
CA ASN A 274 5.87 20.99 1.57
C ASN A 274 4.89 20.40 2.58
N ASN A 275 4.84 19.08 2.67
CA ASN A 275 3.90 18.34 3.49
C ASN A 275 4.59 17.12 4.12
N PRO A 276 5.60 17.35 5.00
CA PRO A 276 6.29 16.24 5.66
C PRO A 276 5.29 15.41 6.45
N SER A 277 5.30 14.11 6.22
CA SER A 277 4.31 13.18 6.76
C SER A 277 4.97 11.93 7.32
N PRO A 278 4.32 11.20 8.23
CA PRO A 278 4.86 9.94 8.75
C PRO A 278 4.87 8.81 7.73
N TYR A 279 4.05 8.89 6.66
CA TYR A 279 3.90 7.86 5.65
C TYR A 279 3.94 8.49 4.25
N ASP A 280 5.15 8.76 3.76
CA ASP A 280 5.38 9.24 2.41
C ASP A 280 5.69 8.06 1.49
N PHE A 281 5.17 8.09 0.27
CA PHE A 281 5.40 7.02 -0.68
C PHE A 281 5.51 7.50 -2.12
N LEU A 282 6.37 6.80 -2.87
CA LEU A 282 6.43 6.81 -4.33
C LEU A 282 6.49 5.35 -4.78
N ILE A 283 5.46 4.89 -5.49
CA ILE A 283 5.36 3.53 -5.99
C ILE A 283 5.18 3.58 -7.51
N ASN A 284 6.14 3.04 -8.24
CA ASN A 284 6.06 2.89 -9.68
C ASN A 284 5.54 1.49 -10.02
N LEU A 285 4.28 1.40 -10.44
CA LEU A 285 3.61 0.16 -10.83
C LEU A 285 3.80 -0.21 -12.31
N GLY A 286 4.50 0.65 -13.06
CA GLY A 286 4.80 0.51 -14.49
C GLY A 286 3.88 1.35 -15.36
N ASP A 287 2.60 1.05 -15.41
CA ASP A 287 1.58 1.78 -16.16
C ASP A 287 1.04 3.02 -15.40
N GLU A 288 1.20 3.03 -14.09
CA GLU A 288 0.84 4.15 -13.22
C GLU A 288 1.87 4.33 -12.09
N GLN A 289 1.92 5.54 -11.52
CA GLN A 289 2.72 5.84 -10.34
C GLN A 289 1.83 6.43 -9.26
N LEU A 290 2.02 5.94 -8.03
CA LEU A 290 1.35 6.45 -6.84
C LEU A 290 2.34 7.32 -6.05
N ILE A 291 1.95 8.56 -5.77
CA ILE A 291 2.76 9.49 -4.99
C ILE A 291 1.86 10.07 -3.91
N GLY A 292 2.29 9.97 -2.67
CA GLY A 292 1.48 10.45 -1.56
C GLY A 292 2.27 10.78 -0.31
N ALA A 293 1.60 11.51 0.58
CA ALA A 293 2.05 11.85 1.91
C ALA A 293 0.84 11.73 2.85
N SER A 294 0.85 10.72 3.69
CA SER A 294 -0.27 10.39 4.58
C SER A 294 0.07 10.68 6.03
N PRO A 295 -0.81 11.37 6.77
CA PRO A 295 -0.68 11.53 8.21
C PRO A 295 -1.12 10.30 8.98
N GLU A 296 -1.81 9.37 8.33
CA GLU A 296 -2.58 8.31 8.97
C GLU A 296 -2.04 6.91 8.65
N MET A 297 -2.03 6.08 9.67
CA MET A 297 -1.75 4.66 9.60
C MET A 297 -3.07 3.88 9.58
N TYR A 298 -3.29 3.07 8.55
CA TYR A 298 -4.48 2.22 8.48
C TYR A 298 -4.44 1.15 9.58
N VAL A 299 -3.42 0.31 9.58
CA VAL A 299 -3.21 -0.73 10.61
C VAL A 299 -1.75 -1.10 10.69
N ARG A 300 -1.27 -1.33 11.90
CA ARG A 300 0.04 -1.92 12.17
C ARG A 300 -0.12 -3.24 12.93
N VAL A 301 0.62 -4.25 12.48
CA VAL A 301 0.69 -5.54 13.18
C VAL A 301 2.15 -5.77 13.54
N ASP A 302 2.43 -5.93 14.82
CA ASP A 302 3.77 -6.22 15.35
C ASP A 302 3.67 -7.46 16.27
N GLY A 303 4.15 -8.59 15.76
CA GLY A 303 3.99 -9.88 16.40
C GLY A 303 2.51 -10.22 16.63
N ILE A 304 2.04 -10.12 17.84
CA ILE A 304 0.64 -10.39 18.23
C ILE A 304 -0.16 -9.12 18.51
N GLU A 305 0.45 -7.97 18.40
CA GLU A 305 -0.21 -6.67 18.66
C GLU A 305 -0.76 -6.09 17.36
N VAL A 306 -2.01 -5.64 17.41
CA VAL A 306 -2.69 -4.95 16.30
C VAL A 306 -3.03 -3.54 16.75
N GLU A 307 -2.49 -2.55 16.05
CA GLU A 307 -2.67 -1.13 16.35
C GLU A 307 -3.34 -0.40 15.18
N THR A 308 -4.31 0.45 15.52
CA THR A 308 -4.88 1.47 14.65
C THR A 308 -4.74 2.82 15.33
N SER A 309 -4.67 3.89 14.57
CA SER A 309 -4.54 5.25 15.10
C SER A 309 -5.51 6.17 14.36
N PRO A 310 -6.82 6.12 14.67
CA PRO A 310 -7.79 6.97 14.04
C PRO A 310 -7.49 8.45 14.30
N ILE A 311 -7.60 9.27 13.27
CA ILE A 311 -7.38 10.72 13.30
C ILE A 311 -8.68 11.40 12.89
N SER A 312 -9.09 12.39 13.67
CA SER A 312 -10.25 13.20 13.37
C SER A 312 -10.01 14.65 13.80
N GLY A 313 -10.56 15.56 13.02
CA GLY A 313 -10.47 16.99 13.28
C GLY A 313 -9.10 17.61 13.02
N THR A 314 -9.10 18.79 12.43
CA THR A 314 -7.88 19.55 12.20
C THR A 314 -8.12 21.04 12.47
N VAL A 315 -7.13 21.71 13.03
CA VAL A 315 -7.12 23.16 13.17
C VAL A 315 -5.84 23.74 12.58
N ARG A 316 -5.93 24.97 12.09
CA ARG A 316 -4.76 25.66 11.56
C ARG A 316 -3.78 25.96 12.68
N ARG A 317 -2.48 25.74 12.44
CA ARG A 317 -1.42 26.12 13.38
C ARG A 317 -1.44 27.64 13.64
N GLY A 318 -1.19 28.03 14.87
CA GLY A 318 -0.98 29.42 15.22
C GLY A 318 0.38 29.92 14.74
N GLY A 319 0.51 31.24 14.51
CA GLY A 319 1.81 31.83 14.10
C GLY A 319 2.79 32.04 15.26
N SER A 320 2.48 31.55 16.47
CA SER A 320 3.33 31.59 17.66
C SER A 320 2.98 30.50 18.63
N PRO A 321 3.86 30.11 19.58
CA PRO A 321 3.57 29.07 20.57
C PRO A 321 2.30 29.33 21.38
N MET A 322 2.03 30.60 21.73
CA MET A 322 0.82 30.96 22.47
C MET A 322 -0.44 30.74 21.64
N LYS A 323 -0.43 31.17 20.38
CA LYS A 323 -1.54 30.95 19.45
C LYS A 323 -1.73 29.46 19.11
N ASP A 324 -0.65 28.69 19.05
CA ASP A 324 -0.72 27.22 18.91
C ASP A 324 -1.43 26.59 20.11
N ALA A 325 -1.11 27.02 21.33
CA ALA A 325 -1.80 26.54 22.52
C ALA A 325 -3.31 26.87 22.49
N GLU A 326 -3.70 28.05 22.05
CA GLU A 326 -5.10 28.43 21.86
C GLU A 326 -5.80 27.54 20.81
N GLN A 327 -5.12 27.23 19.69
CA GLN A 327 -5.66 26.32 18.67
C GLN A 327 -5.82 24.88 19.21
N ILE A 328 -4.85 24.40 19.98
CA ILE A 328 -4.94 23.10 20.65
C ILE A 328 -6.16 23.05 21.57
N LEU A 329 -6.37 24.06 22.40
CA LEU A 329 -7.55 24.15 23.27
C LEU A 329 -8.86 24.20 22.48
N THR A 330 -8.88 24.92 21.34
CA THR A 330 -10.04 24.97 20.43
C THR A 330 -10.37 23.59 19.88
N LEU A 331 -9.35 22.84 19.45
CA LEU A 331 -9.54 21.47 18.94
C LEU A 331 -10.03 20.52 20.03
N LEU A 332 -9.39 20.53 21.19
CA LEU A 332 -9.76 19.67 22.34
C LEU A 332 -11.15 19.96 22.91
N SER A 333 -11.67 21.18 22.73
CA SER A 333 -13.02 21.56 23.19
C SER A 333 -14.10 21.46 22.10
N SER A 334 -13.74 21.02 20.90
CA SER A 334 -14.68 20.83 19.79
C SER A 334 -15.52 19.58 19.98
N LYS A 335 -16.80 19.76 20.32
CA LYS A 335 -17.74 18.64 20.45
C LYS A 335 -17.97 17.87 19.16
N LYS A 336 -17.83 18.56 18.00
CA LYS A 336 -17.95 17.92 16.68
C LYS A 336 -16.78 16.93 16.48
N ASP A 337 -15.56 17.39 16.69
CA ASP A 337 -14.37 16.57 16.46
C ASP A 337 -14.25 15.44 17.48
N GLU A 338 -14.64 15.68 18.73
CA GLU A 338 -14.77 14.64 19.76
C GLU A 338 -15.77 13.54 19.37
N SER A 339 -16.94 13.92 18.86
CA SER A 339 -17.97 12.95 18.43
C SER A 339 -17.50 12.12 17.24
N GLU A 340 -16.86 12.75 16.27
CA GLU A 340 -16.30 12.10 15.09
C GLU A 340 -15.20 11.11 15.49
N LEU A 341 -14.23 11.53 16.31
CA LEU A 341 -13.15 10.67 16.79
C LEU A 341 -13.69 9.48 17.61
N THR A 342 -14.70 9.72 18.46
CA THR A 342 -15.34 8.66 19.24
C THR A 342 -15.99 7.62 18.33
N MET A 343 -16.67 8.04 17.28
CA MET A 343 -17.28 7.16 16.29
C MET A 343 -16.22 6.34 15.55
N CYS A 344 -15.15 6.97 15.04
CA CYS A 344 -14.06 6.27 14.36
C CYS A 344 -13.37 5.25 15.28
N THR A 345 -13.13 5.62 16.54
CA THR A 345 -12.52 4.72 17.55
C THR A 345 -13.43 3.53 17.86
N ASP A 346 -14.75 3.72 17.90
CA ASP A 346 -15.70 2.64 18.15
C ASP A 346 -15.77 1.65 16.97
N VAL A 347 -15.72 2.15 15.72
CA VAL A 347 -15.63 1.31 14.52
C VAL A 347 -14.34 0.48 14.56
N ASP A 348 -13.19 1.11 14.79
CA ASP A 348 -11.90 0.43 14.90
C ASP A 348 -11.89 -0.64 15.99
N ARG A 349 -12.49 -0.35 17.15
CA ARG A 349 -12.64 -1.31 18.24
C ARG A 349 -13.45 -2.52 17.80
N ASN A 350 -14.55 -2.31 17.12
CA ASN A 350 -15.39 -3.38 16.60
C ASN A 350 -14.64 -4.25 15.58
N ASP A 351 -13.91 -3.65 14.66
CA ASP A 351 -13.16 -4.39 13.65
C ASP A 351 -12.01 -5.19 14.26
N LYS A 352 -11.28 -4.60 15.21
CA LYS A 352 -10.24 -5.32 15.96
C LYS A 352 -10.80 -6.47 16.80
N SER A 353 -12.02 -6.35 17.34
CA SER A 353 -12.64 -7.40 18.15
C SER A 353 -12.83 -8.73 17.39
N ARG A 354 -12.87 -8.69 16.05
CA ARG A 354 -13.00 -9.87 15.20
C ARG A 354 -11.71 -10.69 15.08
N VAL A 355 -10.57 -10.08 15.35
CA VAL A 355 -9.24 -10.70 15.16
C VAL A 355 -8.40 -10.72 16.44
N CYS A 356 -8.73 -9.89 17.41
CA CYS A 356 -8.06 -9.82 18.71
C CYS A 356 -8.72 -10.70 19.74
N ARG A 357 -7.97 -11.02 20.81
CA ARG A 357 -8.52 -11.75 21.97
C ARG A 357 -9.54 -10.87 22.70
N PRO A 358 -10.61 -11.45 23.26
CA PRO A 358 -11.49 -10.72 24.17
C PRO A 358 -10.70 -10.08 25.33
N GLU A 359 -11.13 -8.91 25.79
CA GLU A 359 -10.57 -8.20 26.94
C GLU A 359 -9.17 -7.55 26.75
N ARG A 360 -8.73 -7.34 25.49
CA ARG A 360 -7.48 -6.63 25.24
C ARG A 360 -7.64 -5.55 24.18
#